data_042a530b71a729e83af0bb868c28939d
#
_entry.id   042a530b71a729e83af0bb868c28939d
#
_cell.length_a   1.000
_cell.length_b   1.000
_cell.length_c   1.000
_cell.angle_alpha   90.00
_cell.angle_beta   90.00
_cell.angle_gamma   90.00
#
_symmetry.space_group_name_H-M   'P 1'
#
loop_
_entity.id
_entity.type
_entity.pdbx_description
1 polymer ?
#
loop_
_entity_poly.entity_id
_entity_poly.type
_entity_poly.pdbx_seq_one_letter_code
_entity_poly.pdbx_strand_id
1 'polypeptide(L)'
;GLSLGRVPVVFALVIGSLTGGLLAGLGVQGTLDAFNNGLGGGAQIALAYGVLGAFALALARSGLPDLLAYKLVKSLKNDADIGTQKKMKFLIFLTVGAAAVASQNVIPVHIAFIPVLIPTLLIVFNLLRLDRRAIAFLLTFGLVATYLFLPMGFGAIFLNDILAHNINHFGQSYGFHISNDQIPRAMLIPVSGMFLGMLTAVFISYRKPRDYEDKALHNVARSIVGEMTQEQQAPQIAKFTLFMAAFAILAMIVVQLYSDSMIVAGLVGVA
;
A
#
# COMPACT_ATOMS: atom_id res chain seq x y z
N GLY A 1 19.53 13.39 -8.07
CA GLY A 1 19.80 14.78 -8.44
C GLY A 1 18.56 15.51 -8.93
N LEU A 2 18.09 15.24 -10.15
CA LEU A 2 16.99 16.00 -10.81
C LEU A 2 15.68 16.01 -10.01
N SER A 3 15.30 14.89 -9.43
CA SER A 3 14.07 14.79 -8.63
C SER A 3 14.15 15.66 -7.36
N LEU A 4 15.32 15.83 -6.76
CA LEU A 4 15.53 16.75 -5.64
C LEU A 4 15.44 18.22 -6.09
N GLY A 5 15.70 18.51 -7.38
CA GLY A 5 15.53 19.81 -8.02
C GLY A 5 14.09 20.12 -8.44
N ARG A 6 13.07 19.43 -7.88
CA ARG A 6 11.64 19.58 -8.19
C ARG A 6 11.24 19.18 -9.63
N VAL A 7 12.10 18.49 -10.38
CA VAL A 7 11.70 17.89 -11.66
C VAL A 7 10.79 16.70 -11.35
N PRO A 8 9.63 16.55 -11.98
CA PRO A 8 8.76 15.38 -11.78
C PRO A 8 9.54 14.07 -11.98
N VAL A 9 9.30 13.10 -11.08
CA VAL A 9 10.09 11.87 -11.00
C VAL A 9 10.17 11.13 -12.34
N VAL A 10 9.08 11.08 -13.09
CA VAL A 10 9.02 10.42 -14.40
C VAL A 10 10.05 11.00 -15.36
N PHE A 11 10.08 12.34 -15.49
CA PHE A 11 11.07 13.01 -16.35
C PHE A 11 12.50 12.84 -15.84
N ALA A 12 12.69 12.88 -14.51
CA ALA A 12 14.00 12.66 -13.89
C ALA A 12 14.55 11.25 -14.20
N LEU A 13 13.67 10.23 -14.20
CA LEU A 13 14.03 8.85 -14.53
C LEU A 13 14.32 8.68 -16.02
N VAL A 14 13.49 9.25 -16.91
CA VAL A 14 13.73 9.19 -18.36
C VAL A 14 15.05 9.87 -18.73
N ILE A 15 15.28 11.09 -18.24
CA ILE A 15 16.52 11.82 -18.50
C ILE A 15 17.71 11.04 -17.91
N GLY A 16 17.56 10.49 -16.70
CA GLY A 16 18.62 9.74 -16.04
C GLY A 16 18.99 8.46 -16.79
N SER A 17 18.01 7.70 -17.30
CA SER A 17 18.26 6.47 -18.07
C SER A 17 18.92 6.75 -19.42
N LEU A 18 18.43 7.75 -20.15
CA LEU A 18 19.04 8.14 -21.43
C LEU A 18 20.46 8.68 -21.24
N THR A 19 20.68 9.54 -20.25
CA THR A 19 22.01 10.04 -19.92
C THR A 19 22.94 8.90 -19.48
N GLY A 20 22.45 7.97 -18.67
CA GLY A 20 23.21 6.80 -18.24
C GLY A 20 23.66 5.92 -19.40
N GLY A 21 22.79 5.65 -20.38
CA GLY A 21 23.13 4.88 -21.57
C GLY A 21 24.20 5.56 -22.43
N LEU A 22 24.10 6.88 -22.62
CA LEU A 22 25.09 7.65 -23.37
C LEU A 22 26.45 7.66 -22.65
N LEU A 23 26.47 7.84 -21.32
CA LEU A 23 27.70 7.82 -20.52
C LEU A 23 28.33 6.43 -20.45
N ALA A 24 27.52 5.37 -20.54
CA ALA A 24 28.00 4.00 -20.64
C ALA A 24 28.59 3.64 -22.00
N GLY A 25 28.59 4.56 -22.96
CA GLY A 25 29.21 4.34 -24.27
C GLY A 25 28.34 3.56 -25.26
N LEU A 26 27.02 3.40 -24.99
CA LEU A 26 26.10 2.68 -25.88
C LEU A 26 25.81 3.44 -27.20
N GLY A 27 26.20 4.71 -27.30
CA GLY A 27 25.80 5.59 -28.37
C GLY A 27 24.30 5.91 -28.33
N VAL A 28 23.85 6.74 -29.27
CA VAL A 28 22.43 7.18 -29.30
C VAL A 28 21.50 6.00 -29.57
N GLN A 29 21.80 5.22 -30.62
CA GLN A 29 20.94 4.12 -31.01
C GLN A 29 20.87 3.01 -29.92
N GLY A 30 22.03 2.58 -29.40
CA GLY A 30 22.07 1.58 -28.34
C GLY A 30 21.37 2.03 -27.05
N THR A 31 21.45 3.32 -26.73
CA THR A 31 20.72 3.90 -25.60
C THR A 31 19.21 3.86 -25.81
N LEU A 32 18.72 4.22 -27.00
CA LEU A 32 17.30 4.15 -27.33
C LEU A 32 16.77 2.71 -27.34
N ASP A 33 17.53 1.78 -27.89
CA ASP A 33 17.16 0.37 -27.95
C ASP A 33 17.09 -0.22 -26.52
N ALA A 34 18.07 0.05 -25.68
CA ALA A 34 18.06 -0.37 -24.27
C ALA A 34 16.89 0.25 -23.49
N PHE A 35 16.60 1.54 -23.73
CA PHE A 35 15.46 2.22 -23.12
C PHE A 35 14.12 1.59 -23.53
N ASN A 36 13.92 1.35 -24.83
CA ASN A 36 12.69 0.75 -25.36
C ASN A 36 12.48 -0.68 -24.86
N ASN A 37 13.54 -1.48 -24.83
CA ASN A 37 13.48 -2.84 -24.27
C ASN A 37 13.12 -2.83 -22.79
N GLY A 38 13.66 -1.89 -22.02
CA GLY A 38 13.32 -1.69 -20.62
C GLY A 38 11.86 -1.28 -20.40
N LEU A 39 11.30 -0.44 -21.28
CA LEU A 39 9.89 -0.06 -21.24
C LEU A 39 8.96 -1.27 -21.43
N GLY A 40 9.31 -2.17 -22.36
CA GLY A 40 8.53 -3.39 -22.61
C GLY A 40 8.33 -4.24 -21.34
N GLY A 41 9.38 -4.41 -20.55
CA GLY A 41 9.31 -5.11 -19.25
C GLY A 41 8.43 -4.39 -18.21
N GLY A 42 8.35 -3.06 -18.28
CA GLY A 42 7.51 -2.26 -17.37
C GLY A 42 6.02 -2.20 -17.74
N ALA A 43 5.67 -2.51 -18.99
CA ALA A 43 4.31 -2.32 -19.50
C ALA A 43 3.27 -3.18 -18.76
N GLN A 44 3.61 -4.44 -18.46
CA GLN A 44 2.74 -5.34 -17.70
C GLN A 44 2.47 -4.82 -16.29
N ILE A 45 3.49 -4.32 -15.63
CA ILE A 45 3.38 -3.72 -14.29
C ILE A 45 2.51 -2.46 -14.36
N ALA A 46 2.74 -1.59 -15.35
CA ALA A 46 1.95 -0.37 -15.53
C ALA A 46 0.47 -0.67 -15.77
N LEU A 47 0.15 -1.68 -16.58
CA LEU A 47 -1.22 -2.13 -16.82
C LEU A 47 -1.86 -2.68 -15.53
N ALA A 48 -1.14 -3.52 -14.79
CA ALA A 48 -1.61 -4.03 -13.51
C ALA A 48 -1.95 -2.88 -12.54
N TYR A 49 -1.08 -1.91 -12.41
CA TYR A 49 -1.32 -0.73 -11.57
C TYR A 49 -2.47 0.13 -12.06
N GLY A 50 -2.64 0.31 -13.36
CA GLY A 50 -3.78 1.04 -13.93
C GLY A 50 -5.12 0.39 -13.58
N VAL A 51 -5.23 -0.93 -13.76
CA VAL A 51 -6.43 -1.71 -13.47
C VAL A 51 -6.72 -1.71 -11.97
N LEU A 52 -5.70 -1.93 -11.14
CA LEU A 52 -5.86 -1.91 -9.69
C LEU A 52 -6.24 -0.51 -9.18
N GLY A 53 -5.70 0.54 -9.77
CA GLY A 53 -6.10 1.92 -9.48
C GLY A 53 -7.57 2.19 -9.80
N ALA A 54 -8.09 1.65 -10.91
CA ALA A 54 -9.50 1.72 -11.26
C ALA A 54 -10.38 0.97 -10.24
N PHE A 55 -9.99 -0.25 -9.85
CA PHE A 55 -10.69 -1.00 -8.80
C PHE A 55 -10.73 -0.25 -7.47
N ALA A 56 -9.63 0.32 -7.11
CA ALA A 56 -9.51 1.14 -5.91
C ALA A 56 -10.45 2.34 -5.90
N LEU A 57 -10.53 3.05 -7.03
CA LEU A 57 -11.43 4.18 -7.19
C LEU A 57 -12.91 3.74 -7.10
N ALA A 58 -13.26 2.60 -7.70
CA ALA A 58 -14.59 2.00 -7.57
C ALA A 58 -14.92 1.68 -6.11
N LEU A 59 -13.97 1.07 -5.39
CA LEU A 59 -14.12 0.75 -3.98
C LEU A 59 -14.26 2.01 -3.10
N ALA A 60 -13.47 3.06 -3.38
CA ALA A 60 -13.59 4.34 -2.69
C ALA A 60 -14.97 4.96 -2.85
N ARG A 61 -15.56 4.86 -4.04
CA ARG A 61 -16.90 5.40 -4.35
C ARG A 61 -18.05 4.50 -3.84
N SER A 62 -17.78 3.30 -3.40
CA SER A 62 -18.81 2.39 -2.85
C SER A 62 -19.38 2.84 -1.51
N GLY A 63 -18.75 3.81 -0.82
CA GLY A 63 -19.09 4.22 0.53
C GLY A 63 -18.62 3.24 1.62
N LEU A 64 -18.00 2.12 1.25
CA LEU A 64 -17.47 1.15 2.21
C LEU A 64 -16.46 1.78 3.20
N PRO A 65 -15.51 2.65 2.76
CA PRO A 65 -14.60 3.33 3.67
C PRO A 65 -15.35 4.22 4.70
N ASP A 66 -16.37 4.94 4.26
CA ASP A 66 -17.15 5.83 5.15
C ASP A 66 -17.94 5.03 6.19
N LEU A 67 -18.49 3.89 5.80
CA LEU A 67 -19.17 2.98 6.73
C LEU A 67 -18.20 2.41 7.77
N LEU A 68 -16.99 2.04 7.37
CA LEU A 68 -15.96 1.55 8.28
C LEU A 68 -15.55 2.64 9.27
N ALA A 69 -15.30 3.87 8.79
CA ALA A 69 -14.99 5.01 9.65
C ALA A 69 -16.12 5.30 10.64
N TYR A 70 -17.38 5.33 10.18
CA TYR A 70 -18.54 5.53 11.03
C TYR A 70 -18.63 4.47 12.14
N LYS A 71 -18.50 3.18 11.80
CA LYS A 71 -18.53 2.08 12.79
C LYS A 71 -17.41 2.20 13.82
N LEU A 72 -16.20 2.56 13.37
CA LEU A 72 -15.05 2.75 14.27
C LEU A 72 -15.27 3.93 15.22
N VAL A 73 -15.74 5.08 14.72
CA VAL A 73 -16.03 6.25 15.55
C VAL A 73 -17.17 5.95 16.55
N LYS A 74 -18.21 5.25 16.12
CA LYS A 74 -19.32 4.84 17.01
C LYS A 74 -18.85 3.91 18.13
N SER A 75 -17.97 2.97 17.83
CA SER A 75 -17.39 2.08 18.82
C SER A 75 -16.54 2.84 19.85
N LEU A 76 -15.82 3.89 19.42
CA LEU A 76 -15.02 4.73 20.32
C LEU A 76 -15.86 5.56 21.30
N LYS A 77 -17.06 5.99 20.91
CA LYS A 77 -17.93 6.78 21.79
C LYS A 77 -18.59 5.97 22.93
N ASN A 78 -18.81 4.70 22.69
CA ASN A 78 -19.52 3.83 23.66
C ASN A 78 -18.62 3.35 24.80
N ASP A 79 -17.30 3.42 24.66
CA ASP A 79 -16.34 2.86 25.60
C ASP A 79 -15.35 3.93 26.08
N ALA A 80 -15.71 4.63 27.18
CA ALA A 80 -14.89 5.71 27.74
C ALA A 80 -13.74 5.23 28.65
N ASP A 81 -13.60 3.92 28.92
CA ASP A 81 -12.58 3.39 29.82
C ASP A 81 -11.17 3.34 29.19
N ILE A 82 -10.15 3.68 30.02
CA ILE A 82 -8.73 3.73 29.59
C ILE A 82 -8.23 2.35 29.09
N GLY A 83 -8.73 1.26 29.68
CA GLY A 83 -8.40 -0.10 29.26
C GLY A 83 -8.87 -0.39 27.82
N THR A 84 -10.07 0.01 27.51
CA THR A 84 -10.70 -0.12 26.20
C THR A 84 -10.00 0.73 25.14
N GLN A 85 -9.58 1.94 25.48
CA GLN A 85 -8.79 2.78 24.55
C GLN A 85 -7.45 2.15 24.15
N LYS A 86 -6.74 1.51 25.10
CA LYS A 86 -5.49 0.78 24.79
C LYS A 86 -5.72 -0.41 23.88
N LYS A 87 -6.76 -1.22 24.16
CA LYS A 87 -7.16 -2.35 23.31
C LYS A 87 -7.52 -1.87 21.89
N MET A 88 -8.25 -0.77 21.78
CA MET A 88 -8.66 -0.19 20.50
C MET A 88 -7.46 0.32 19.71
N LYS A 89 -6.51 1.02 20.33
CA LYS A 89 -5.26 1.42 19.70
C LYS A 89 -4.50 0.21 19.15
N PHE A 90 -4.36 -0.83 19.94
CA PHE A 90 -3.70 -2.06 19.52
C PHE A 90 -4.43 -2.72 18.34
N LEU A 91 -5.75 -2.80 18.39
CA LEU A 91 -6.57 -3.37 17.32
C LEU A 91 -6.42 -2.58 16.02
N ILE A 92 -6.39 -1.24 16.09
CA ILE A 92 -6.16 -0.39 14.93
C ILE A 92 -4.76 -0.63 14.35
N PHE A 93 -3.71 -0.68 15.16
CA PHE A 93 -2.38 -1.00 14.69
C PHE A 93 -2.34 -2.38 14.02
N LEU A 94 -2.97 -3.38 14.63
CA LEU A 94 -3.04 -4.73 14.08
C LEU A 94 -3.81 -4.76 12.74
N THR A 95 -4.98 -4.11 12.70
CA THR A 95 -5.83 -4.09 11.51
C THR A 95 -5.15 -3.32 10.36
N VAL A 96 -4.60 -2.13 10.63
CA VAL A 96 -3.91 -1.33 9.62
C VAL A 96 -2.65 -2.05 9.13
N GLY A 97 -1.88 -2.66 10.03
CA GLY A 97 -0.71 -3.45 9.66
C GLY A 97 -1.07 -4.69 8.84
N ALA A 98 -2.05 -5.47 9.27
CA ALA A 98 -2.54 -6.64 8.54
C ALA A 98 -3.09 -6.26 7.16
N ALA A 99 -3.86 -5.17 7.08
CA ALA A 99 -4.38 -4.66 5.82
C ALA A 99 -3.25 -4.18 4.89
N ALA A 100 -2.21 -3.53 5.41
CA ALA A 100 -1.04 -3.12 4.62
C ALA A 100 -0.30 -4.33 4.05
N VAL A 101 -0.08 -5.37 4.86
CA VAL A 101 0.52 -6.64 4.41
C VAL A 101 -0.34 -7.32 3.35
N ALA A 102 -1.64 -7.44 3.61
CA ALA A 102 -2.59 -8.08 2.69
C ALA A 102 -2.70 -7.31 1.37
N SER A 103 -2.70 -5.98 1.42
CA SER A 103 -2.82 -5.14 0.23
C SER A 103 -1.64 -5.24 -0.74
N GLN A 104 -0.52 -5.75 -0.29
CA GLN A 104 0.67 -5.93 -1.13
C GLN A 104 0.81 -7.38 -1.63
N ASN A 105 0.49 -8.34 -0.78
CA ASN A 105 0.82 -9.74 -1.04
C ASN A 105 -0.38 -10.60 -1.40
N VAL A 106 -1.59 -10.23 -0.95
CA VAL A 106 -2.81 -11.02 -1.19
C VAL A 106 -3.75 -10.30 -2.14
N ILE A 107 -4.04 -9.04 -1.86
CA ILE A 107 -4.92 -8.21 -2.66
C ILE A 107 -4.09 -7.01 -3.11
N PRO A 108 -3.55 -6.99 -4.34
CA PRO A 108 -2.62 -5.95 -4.76
C PRO A 108 -3.31 -4.59 -5.00
N VAL A 109 -3.98 -4.08 -3.99
CA VAL A 109 -4.67 -2.77 -3.96
C VAL A 109 -3.87 -1.69 -3.24
N HIS A 110 -2.58 -1.91 -3.01
CA HIS A 110 -1.73 -1.02 -2.23
C HIS A 110 -1.70 0.43 -2.74
N ILE A 111 -1.83 0.65 -4.04
CA ILE A 111 -1.91 2.00 -4.64
C ILE A 111 -3.13 2.75 -4.13
N ALA A 112 -4.24 2.05 -3.94
CA ALA A 112 -5.47 2.62 -3.45
C ALA A 112 -5.56 2.67 -1.93
N PHE A 113 -4.88 1.75 -1.27
CA PHE A 113 -4.96 1.59 0.17
C PHE A 113 -4.60 2.89 0.91
N ILE A 114 -3.50 3.52 0.54
CA ILE A 114 -3.07 4.77 1.18
C ILE A 114 -4.03 5.93 0.88
N PRO A 115 -4.31 6.30 -0.38
CA PRO A 115 -5.12 7.50 -0.66
C PRO A 115 -6.60 7.34 -0.30
N VAL A 116 -7.12 6.13 -0.19
CA VAL A 116 -8.54 5.89 0.13
C VAL A 116 -8.75 5.63 1.61
N LEU A 117 -8.00 4.71 2.20
CA LEU A 117 -8.25 4.25 3.56
C LEU A 117 -7.65 5.19 4.61
N ILE A 118 -6.44 5.70 4.37
CA ILE A 118 -5.74 6.49 5.38
C ILE A 118 -6.44 7.83 5.68
N PRO A 119 -6.88 8.65 4.70
CA PRO A 119 -7.63 9.87 5.00
C PRO A 119 -8.88 9.61 5.84
N THR A 120 -9.62 8.55 5.53
CA THR A 120 -10.81 8.14 6.27
C THR A 120 -10.49 7.76 7.72
N LEU A 121 -9.36 7.08 7.95
CA LEU A 121 -8.91 6.68 9.29
C LEU A 121 -8.23 7.80 10.07
N LEU A 122 -7.82 8.90 9.44
CA LEU A 122 -7.16 10.02 10.14
C LEU A 122 -8.03 10.60 11.27
N ILE A 123 -9.35 10.64 11.10
CA ILE A 123 -10.28 11.07 12.14
C ILE A 123 -10.16 10.18 13.37
N VAL A 124 -10.13 8.87 13.16
CA VAL A 124 -10.00 7.88 14.23
C VAL A 124 -8.63 7.98 14.89
N PHE A 125 -7.55 8.18 14.12
CA PHE A 125 -6.21 8.35 14.66
C PHE A 125 -6.10 9.60 15.54
N ASN A 126 -6.75 10.71 15.14
CA ASN A 126 -6.80 11.93 15.93
C ASN A 126 -7.62 11.76 17.22
N LEU A 127 -8.80 11.14 17.16
CA LEU A 127 -9.62 10.87 18.34
C LEU A 127 -8.88 10.00 19.37
N LEU A 128 -8.10 9.05 18.92
CA LEU A 128 -7.27 8.20 19.77
C LEU A 128 -5.91 8.85 20.12
N ARG A 129 -5.63 10.05 19.64
CA ARG A 129 -4.36 10.76 19.83
C ARG A 129 -3.15 9.91 19.42
N LEU A 130 -3.28 9.16 18.32
CA LEU A 130 -2.20 8.34 17.78
C LEU A 130 -1.18 9.22 17.05
N ASP A 131 0.11 8.96 17.27
CA ASP A 131 1.14 9.63 16.47
C ASP A 131 1.11 9.07 15.04
N ARG A 132 0.81 9.95 14.06
CA ARG A 132 0.71 9.58 12.63
C ARG A 132 2.02 8.98 12.10
N ARG A 133 3.16 9.32 12.71
CA ARG A 133 4.46 8.73 12.35
C ARG A 133 4.51 7.24 12.69
N ALA A 134 3.94 6.81 13.83
CA ALA A 134 3.83 5.40 14.16
C ALA A 134 3.03 4.63 13.10
N ILE A 135 1.90 5.21 12.64
CA ILE A 135 1.10 4.64 11.54
C ILE A 135 1.91 4.59 10.25
N ALA A 136 2.65 5.64 9.91
CA ALA A 136 3.49 5.66 8.71
C ALA A 136 4.56 4.57 8.73
N PHE A 137 5.24 4.35 9.85
CA PHE A 137 6.22 3.25 9.97
C PHE A 137 5.56 1.86 9.82
N LEU A 138 4.38 1.68 10.43
CA LEU A 138 3.63 0.44 10.31
C LEU A 138 3.21 0.16 8.85
N LEU A 139 2.69 1.19 8.17
CA LEU A 139 2.33 1.11 6.76
C LEU A 139 3.54 0.84 5.87
N THR A 140 4.64 1.55 6.09
CA THR A 140 5.87 1.35 5.33
C THR A 140 6.38 -0.09 5.48
N PHE A 141 6.37 -0.63 6.70
CA PHE A 141 6.74 -2.03 6.92
C PHE A 141 5.79 -2.97 6.18
N GLY A 142 4.47 -2.83 6.35
CA GLY A 142 3.48 -3.70 5.71
C GLY A 142 3.52 -3.64 4.18
N LEU A 143 3.70 -2.44 3.62
CA LEU A 143 3.67 -2.21 2.17
C LEU A 143 5.01 -2.47 1.49
N VAL A 144 6.14 -2.35 2.19
CA VAL A 144 7.46 -2.46 1.57
C VAL A 144 8.18 -3.73 2.02
N ALA A 145 8.31 -3.96 3.33
CA ALA A 145 9.11 -5.05 3.83
C ALA A 145 8.58 -6.42 3.43
N THR A 146 7.26 -6.57 3.37
CA THR A 146 6.64 -7.89 3.17
C THR A 146 6.83 -8.45 1.77
N TYR A 147 6.77 -7.63 0.71
CA TYR A 147 7.03 -8.12 -0.64
C TYR A 147 8.51 -8.44 -0.91
N LEU A 148 9.40 -7.93 -0.07
CA LEU A 148 10.82 -8.22 -0.19
C LEU A 148 11.20 -9.66 0.20
N PHE A 149 10.32 -10.38 0.93
CA PHE A 149 10.62 -11.76 1.36
C PHE A 149 9.47 -12.75 1.19
N LEU A 150 8.22 -12.28 1.02
CA LEU A 150 7.07 -13.16 0.76
C LEU A 150 6.88 -13.35 -0.74
N PRO A 151 7.10 -14.56 -1.29
CA PRO A 151 6.92 -14.83 -2.71
C PRO A 151 5.44 -15.06 -3.05
N MET A 152 4.59 -14.08 -2.74
CA MET A 152 3.14 -14.09 -2.99
C MET A 152 2.69 -12.74 -3.52
N GLY A 153 1.73 -12.72 -4.45
CA GLY A 153 1.20 -11.51 -5.05
C GLY A 153 2.31 -10.69 -5.71
N PHE A 154 2.41 -9.40 -5.38
CA PHE A 154 3.48 -8.55 -5.90
C PHE A 154 4.88 -9.03 -5.46
N GLY A 155 4.98 -9.66 -4.29
CA GLY A 155 6.25 -10.23 -3.83
C GLY A 155 6.78 -11.32 -4.75
N ALA A 156 5.92 -12.16 -5.33
CA ALA A 156 6.35 -13.16 -6.32
C ALA A 156 6.95 -12.49 -7.57
N ILE A 157 6.29 -11.46 -8.09
CA ILE A 157 6.78 -10.68 -9.25
C ILE A 157 8.12 -10.03 -8.89
N PHE A 158 8.19 -9.37 -7.73
CA PHE A 158 9.42 -8.68 -7.33
C PHE A 158 10.60 -9.66 -7.16
N LEU A 159 10.40 -10.74 -6.43
CA LEU A 159 11.48 -11.67 -6.09
C LEU A 159 11.92 -12.52 -7.29
N ASN A 160 10.97 -13.01 -8.10
CA ASN A 160 11.26 -13.93 -9.18
C ASN A 160 11.52 -13.20 -10.51
N ASP A 161 10.60 -12.34 -10.92
CA ASP A 161 10.64 -11.77 -12.27
C ASP A 161 11.54 -10.53 -12.35
N ILE A 162 11.67 -9.79 -11.24
CA ILE A 162 12.52 -8.59 -11.21
C ILE A 162 13.89 -8.94 -10.61
N LEU A 163 13.92 -9.37 -9.34
CA LEU A 163 15.19 -9.48 -8.62
C LEU A 163 16.01 -10.68 -9.09
N ALA A 164 15.43 -11.89 -9.08
CA ALA A 164 16.13 -13.11 -9.54
C ALA A 164 16.54 -13.00 -10.98
N HIS A 165 15.63 -12.56 -11.85
CA HIS A 165 15.90 -12.39 -13.27
C HIS A 165 17.09 -11.47 -13.51
N ASN A 166 17.09 -10.27 -12.92
CA ASN A 166 18.18 -9.31 -13.10
C ASN A 166 19.50 -9.82 -12.50
N ILE A 167 19.49 -10.39 -11.30
CA ILE A 167 20.71 -10.97 -10.70
C ILE A 167 21.30 -12.05 -11.61
N ASN A 168 20.49 -12.96 -12.11
CA ASN A 168 20.94 -14.03 -12.98
C ASN A 168 21.38 -13.52 -14.35
N HIS A 169 20.66 -12.56 -14.93
CA HIS A 169 21.01 -11.99 -16.22
C HIS A 169 22.38 -11.30 -16.18
N PHE A 170 22.61 -10.44 -15.21
CA PHE A 170 23.90 -9.73 -15.10
C PHE A 170 25.00 -10.55 -14.43
N GLY A 171 24.65 -11.53 -13.60
CA GLY A 171 25.57 -12.44 -12.95
C GLY A 171 26.16 -13.50 -13.88
N GLN A 172 25.51 -13.78 -15.01
CA GLN A 172 25.88 -14.84 -15.94
C GLN A 172 27.32 -14.71 -16.47
N SER A 173 27.72 -13.47 -16.80
CA SER A 173 29.11 -13.18 -17.25
C SER A 173 30.19 -13.43 -16.19
N TYR A 174 29.81 -13.53 -14.92
CA TYR A 174 30.68 -13.80 -13.78
C TYR A 174 30.52 -15.23 -13.24
N GLY A 175 29.75 -16.09 -13.94
CA GLY A 175 29.45 -17.44 -13.47
C GLY A 175 28.58 -17.51 -12.22
N PHE A 176 27.85 -16.42 -11.91
CA PHE A 176 26.99 -16.34 -10.75
C PHE A 176 25.55 -16.64 -11.12
N HIS A 177 24.93 -17.54 -10.35
CA HIS A 177 23.52 -17.90 -10.50
C HIS A 177 22.88 -18.07 -9.12
N ILE A 178 21.67 -17.55 -8.96
CA ILE A 178 20.87 -17.69 -7.74
C ILE A 178 19.53 -18.34 -8.07
N SER A 179 19.09 -19.27 -7.23
CA SER A 179 17.77 -19.89 -7.36
C SER A 179 16.69 -19.02 -6.66
N ASN A 180 15.44 -19.11 -7.14
CA ASN A 180 14.34 -18.30 -6.64
C ASN A 180 14.06 -18.51 -5.13
N ASP A 181 14.34 -19.71 -4.60
CA ASP A 181 14.13 -20.02 -3.17
C ASP A 181 15.21 -19.43 -2.26
N GLN A 182 16.37 -19.09 -2.78
CA GLN A 182 17.48 -18.50 -2.01
C GLN A 182 17.23 -17.01 -1.74
N ILE A 183 16.56 -16.30 -2.64
CA ILE A 183 16.34 -14.87 -2.54
C ILE A 183 15.49 -14.49 -1.32
N PRO A 184 14.32 -15.09 -1.07
CA PRO A 184 13.54 -14.80 0.13
C PRO A 184 14.33 -15.01 1.43
N ARG A 185 15.17 -16.06 1.47
CA ARG A 185 16.02 -16.35 2.64
C ARG A 185 17.09 -15.28 2.85
N ALA A 186 17.74 -14.83 1.79
CA ALA A 186 18.72 -13.75 1.86
C ALA A 186 18.07 -12.42 2.32
N MET A 187 16.85 -12.16 1.89
CA MET A 187 16.10 -10.96 2.24
C MET A 187 15.59 -10.94 3.69
N LEU A 188 15.60 -12.07 4.40
CA LEU A 188 15.19 -12.10 5.82
C LEU A 188 16.04 -11.18 6.70
N ILE A 189 17.34 -11.05 6.42
CA ILE A 189 18.24 -10.20 7.23
C ILE A 189 17.83 -8.72 7.14
N PRO A 190 17.76 -8.10 5.95
CA PRO A 190 17.35 -6.69 5.86
C PRO A 190 15.89 -6.47 6.32
N VAL A 191 14.99 -7.42 6.06
CA VAL A 191 13.59 -7.34 6.51
C VAL A 191 13.49 -7.42 8.03
N SER A 192 14.33 -8.24 8.69
CA SER A 192 14.41 -8.26 10.16
C SER A 192 14.84 -6.91 10.72
N GLY A 193 15.78 -6.24 10.09
CA GLY A 193 16.17 -4.86 10.46
C GLY A 193 15.01 -3.87 10.30
N MET A 194 14.26 -3.96 9.21
CA MET A 194 13.05 -3.13 9.00
C MET A 194 11.97 -3.42 10.06
N PHE A 195 11.78 -4.70 10.42
CA PHE A 195 10.84 -5.10 11.46
C PHE A 195 11.22 -4.53 12.84
N LEU A 196 12.49 -4.65 13.23
CA LEU A 196 12.99 -4.07 14.47
C LEU A 196 12.87 -2.54 14.47
N GLY A 197 13.17 -1.90 13.34
CA GLY A 197 12.98 -0.45 13.16
C GLY A 197 11.52 -0.03 13.33
N MET A 198 10.59 -0.77 12.73
CA MET A 198 9.15 -0.54 12.88
C MET A 198 8.70 -0.74 14.34
N LEU A 199 9.13 -1.82 15.02
CA LEU A 199 8.81 -2.03 16.43
C LEU A 199 9.34 -0.89 17.31
N THR A 200 10.58 -0.47 17.08
CA THR A 200 11.18 0.65 17.81
C THR A 200 10.41 1.96 17.56
N ALA A 201 10.03 2.24 16.32
CA ALA A 201 9.26 3.43 15.99
C ALA A 201 7.88 3.42 16.66
N VAL A 202 7.13 2.32 16.55
CA VAL A 202 5.75 2.22 17.04
C VAL A 202 5.69 2.17 18.57
N PHE A 203 6.53 1.35 19.21
CA PHE A 203 6.42 1.08 20.65
C PHE A 203 7.34 1.90 21.54
N ILE A 204 8.39 2.51 20.98
CA ILE A 204 9.36 3.30 21.75
C ILE A 204 9.30 4.78 21.33
N SER A 205 9.61 5.10 20.06
CA SER A 205 9.85 6.48 19.61
C SER A 205 8.55 7.29 19.52
N TYR A 206 7.48 6.71 18.98
CA TYR A 206 6.22 7.42 18.69
C TYR A 206 5.02 6.90 19.49
N ARG A 207 5.28 6.29 20.67
CA ARG A 207 4.23 5.76 21.56
C ARG A 207 3.42 6.82 22.30
N LYS A 208 3.98 8.04 22.44
CA LYS A 208 3.34 9.11 23.19
C LYS A 208 2.13 9.64 22.44
N PRO A 209 1.00 9.92 23.13
CA PRO A 209 -0.14 10.58 22.52
C PRO A 209 0.26 11.91 21.90
N ARG A 210 -0.27 12.20 20.71
CA ARG A 210 0.00 13.44 19.99
C ARG A 210 -1.30 14.03 19.46
N ASP A 211 -1.49 15.32 19.68
CA ASP A 211 -2.60 16.09 19.13
C ASP A 211 -2.17 16.75 17.83
N TYR A 212 -3.07 16.78 16.87
CA TYR A 212 -2.88 17.42 15.57
C TYR A 212 -3.97 18.45 15.35
N GLU A 213 -3.58 19.73 15.26
CA GLU A 213 -4.46 20.84 14.89
C GLU A 213 -4.70 20.85 13.38
N ASP A 214 -5.57 20.00 12.93
CA ASP A 214 -5.93 19.90 11.52
C ASP A 214 -7.33 20.50 11.33
N LYS A 215 -7.38 21.80 11.00
CA LYS A 215 -8.65 22.55 10.91
C LYS A 215 -9.65 21.92 9.96
N ALA A 216 -9.18 21.33 8.83
CA ALA A 216 -10.04 20.66 7.89
C ALA A 216 -10.61 19.35 8.48
N LEU A 217 -9.76 18.53 9.10
CA LEU A 217 -10.18 17.30 9.78
C LEU A 217 -11.00 17.58 11.04
N HIS A 218 -10.71 18.69 11.75
CA HIS A 218 -11.50 19.09 12.91
C HIS A 218 -12.92 19.52 12.52
N ASN A 219 -13.08 20.18 11.37
CA ASN A 219 -14.39 20.52 10.82
C ASN A 219 -15.15 19.28 10.33
N VAL A 220 -14.47 18.36 9.65
CA VAL A 220 -15.05 17.06 9.24
C VAL A 220 -15.35 16.20 10.46
N ALA A 221 -14.46 16.13 11.45
CA ALA A 221 -14.72 15.43 12.71
C ALA A 221 -15.85 16.09 13.50
N ARG A 222 -15.96 17.44 13.51
CA ARG A 222 -17.08 18.17 14.12
C ARG A 222 -18.39 17.95 13.37
N SER A 223 -18.40 17.92 12.04
CA SER A 223 -19.61 17.59 11.30
C SER A 223 -20.02 16.15 11.59
N ILE A 224 -19.11 15.18 11.52
CA ILE A 224 -19.39 13.78 11.85
C ILE A 224 -19.78 13.61 13.34
N VAL A 225 -19.09 14.29 14.27
CA VAL A 225 -19.37 14.20 15.71
C VAL A 225 -20.57 15.08 16.11
N GLY A 226 -20.75 16.24 15.50
CA GLY A 226 -21.90 17.14 15.72
C GLY A 226 -23.19 16.58 15.14
N GLU A 227 -23.10 16.02 13.97
CA GLU A 227 -24.19 15.31 13.33
C GLU A 227 -24.60 14.02 14.07
N MET A 228 -23.67 13.35 14.76
CA MET A 228 -23.96 12.20 15.63
C MET A 228 -24.65 12.55 16.96
N THR A 229 -24.77 13.83 17.32
CA THR A 229 -25.54 14.30 18.49
C THR A 229 -27.03 14.48 18.20
N GLN A 230 -27.42 14.62 16.94
CA GLN A 230 -28.78 14.45 16.48
C GLN A 230 -28.88 13.07 15.85
N GLU A 231 -29.80 12.22 16.28
CA GLU A 231 -30.08 10.84 15.82
C GLU A 231 -29.70 10.59 14.34
N GLN A 232 -28.42 10.43 14.06
CA GLN A 232 -27.99 10.23 12.69
C GLN A 232 -27.96 8.76 12.32
N GLN A 233 -28.74 8.49 11.31
CA GLN A 233 -28.74 7.25 10.56
C GLN A 233 -27.32 7.01 10.02
N ALA A 234 -26.82 5.77 10.19
CA ALA A 234 -25.62 5.32 9.50
C ALA A 234 -25.63 5.77 8.03
N PRO A 235 -24.48 6.04 7.39
CA PRO A 235 -24.46 6.35 5.96
C PRO A 235 -25.38 5.38 5.23
N GLN A 236 -26.43 5.90 4.61
CA GLN A 236 -27.41 5.06 3.91
C GLN A 236 -26.77 4.55 2.62
N ILE A 237 -25.86 3.60 2.76
CA ILE A 237 -25.35 2.87 1.62
C ILE A 237 -26.37 1.80 1.28
N ALA A 238 -26.84 1.78 0.04
CA ALA A 238 -27.73 0.74 -0.41
C ALA A 238 -27.08 -0.63 -0.10
N LYS A 239 -27.83 -1.52 0.55
CA LYS A 239 -27.33 -2.87 0.89
C LYS A 239 -26.77 -3.59 -0.32
N PHE A 240 -27.34 -3.30 -1.50
CA PHE A 240 -26.87 -3.81 -2.78
C PHE A 240 -25.46 -3.33 -3.12
N THR A 241 -25.14 -2.03 -2.95
CA THR A 241 -23.80 -1.48 -3.20
C THR A 241 -22.76 -2.09 -2.27
N LEU A 242 -23.12 -2.27 -0.99
CA LEU A 242 -22.24 -2.92 -0.03
C LEU A 242 -22.00 -4.40 -0.37
N PHE A 243 -23.05 -5.10 -0.79
CA PHE A 243 -22.95 -6.48 -1.26
C PHE A 243 -22.08 -6.58 -2.50
N MET A 244 -22.28 -5.72 -3.50
CA MET A 244 -21.48 -5.69 -4.71
C MET A 244 -20.00 -5.36 -4.42
N ALA A 245 -19.71 -4.41 -3.53
CA ALA A 245 -18.34 -4.10 -3.13
C ALA A 245 -17.65 -5.30 -2.44
N ALA A 246 -18.35 -5.98 -1.53
CA ALA A 246 -17.86 -7.18 -0.88
C ALA A 246 -17.66 -8.33 -1.87
N PHE A 247 -18.59 -8.51 -2.78
CA PHE A 247 -18.51 -9.52 -3.85
C PHE A 247 -17.35 -9.25 -4.79
N ALA A 248 -17.14 -8.00 -5.23
CA ALA A 248 -16.02 -7.61 -6.08
C ALA A 248 -14.66 -7.88 -5.41
N ILE A 249 -14.53 -7.56 -4.12
CA ILE A 249 -13.32 -7.89 -3.34
C ILE A 249 -13.11 -9.40 -3.31
N LEU A 250 -14.14 -10.17 -2.98
CA LEU A 250 -14.04 -11.63 -2.89
C LEU A 250 -13.71 -12.25 -4.25
N ALA A 251 -14.40 -11.83 -5.32
CA ALA A 251 -14.15 -12.30 -6.68
C ALA A 251 -12.71 -12.00 -7.11
N MET A 252 -12.24 -10.79 -6.85
CA MET A 252 -10.85 -10.40 -7.14
C MET A 252 -9.85 -11.30 -6.39
N ILE A 253 -10.06 -11.58 -5.10
CA ILE A 253 -9.18 -12.46 -4.31
C ILE A 253 -9.18 -13.88 -4.90
N VAL A 254 -10.35 -14.43 -5.18
CA VAL A 254 -10.48 -15.79 -5.73
C VAL A 254 -9.76 -15.89 -7.08
N VAL A 255 -10.00 -14.92 -7.97
CA VAL A 255 -9.35 -14.90 -9.29
C VAL A 255 -7.84 -14.71 -9.16
N GLN A 256 -7.37 -13.86 -8.24
CA GLN A 256 -5.93 -13.69 -7.98
C GLN A 256 -5.28 -15.00 -7.54
N LEU A 257 -5.90 -15.72 -6.61
CA LEU A 257 -5.37 -16.99 -6.11
C LEU A 257 -5.38 -18.10 -7.15
N TYR A 258 -6.29 -18.03 -8.14
CA TYR A 258 -6.46 -19.06 -9.16
C TYR A 258 -5.63 -18.78 -10.43
N SER A 259 -5.50 -17.52 -10.83
CA SER A 259 -4.86 -17.14 -12.09
C SER A 259 -3.43 -16.64 -11.93
N ASP A 260 -2.97 -16.36 -10.70
CA ASP A 260 -1.71 -15.67 -10.39
C ASP A 260 -1.53 -14.35 -11.18
N SER A 261 -2.63 -13.82 -11.76
CA SER A 261 -2.62 -12.63 -12.60
C SER A 261 -3.33 -11.45 -11.93
N MET A 262 -2.54 -10.46 -11.52
CA MET A 262 -3.05 -9.21 -10.95
C MET A 262 -3.94 -8.43 -11.92
N ILE A 263 -3.65 -8.50 -13.22
CA ILE A 263 -4.40 -7.82 -14.27
C ILE A 263 -5.79 -8.41 -14.37
N VAL A 264 -5.88 -9.74 -14.48
CA VAL A 264 -7.17 -10.45 -14.59
C VAL A 264 -8.00 -10.25 -13.32
N ALA A 265 -7.37 -10.40 -12.15
CA ALA A 265 -8.04 -10.19 -10.87
C ALA A 265 -8.57 -8.76 -10.73
N GLY A 266 -7.77 -7.77 -11.10
CA GLY A 266 -8.18 -6.36 -11.06
C GLY A 266 -9.32 -6.04 -12.03
N LEU A 267 -9.30 -6.60 -13.24
CA LEU A 267 -10.39 -6.44 -14.22
C LEU A 267 -11.70 -7.02 -13.69
N VAL A 268 -11.66 -8.20 -13.08
CA VAL A 268 -12.85 -8.82 -12.46
C VAL A 268 -13.38 -7.98 -11.29
N GLY A 269 -12.49 -7.35 -10.53
CA GLY A 269 -12.90 -6.46 -9.43
C GLY A 269 -13.54 -5.15 -9.88
N VAL A 270 -13.21 -4.68 -11.10
CA VAL A 270 -13.77 -3.43 -11.67
C VAL A 270 -15.12 -3.67 -12.36
N ALA A 271 -15.29 -4.85 -12.97
CA ALA A 271 -16.52 -5.22 -13.70
C ALA A 271 -17.71 -5.40 -12.76
#